data_26684c0ad78f06758aaa3870ae13bed2
#
_entry.id   26684c0ad78f06758aaa3870ae13bed2
#
_cell.length_a   1.000
_cell.length_b   1.000
_cell.length_c   1.000
_cell.angle_alpha   90.00
_cell.angle_beta   90.00
_cell.angle_gamma   90.00
#
_symmetry.space_group_name_H-M   'P 1'
#
loop_
_entity.id
_entity.type
_entity.pdbx_description
1 polymer ?
#
loop_
_entity_poly.entity_id
_entity_poly.type
_entity_poly.pdbx_seq_one_letter_code
_entity_poly.pdbx_strand_id
1 'polypeptide(L)'
;MTTGLYWDERCFWFSGGNYAFTQPVGGLVQPLAAGGIPESPETKRRLKNLIDVTGLTQSLACHSAEEASTEALLRVHPQSYLSAFEEASKGSGGELGLRVPFGHGGYQQAALSTGLACRAVSDVMAGRVRNAYALSRPPGHHCLPDFPNGFCLLANIAVAAQAARAIQPDLKVAVLDWDVHHGNGTEA
;
A
#
# COMPACT_ATOMS: atom_id res chain seq x y z
N MET A 1 -9.49 25.32 2.36
CA MET A 1 -9.01 23.93 2.59
C MET A 1 -8.21 23.51 1.37
N THR A 2 -7.06 22.90 1.56
CA THR A 2 -6.11 22.46 0.53
C THR A 2 -6.20 20.95 0.31
N THR A 3 -5.55 20.44 -0.74
CA THR A 3 -5.37 19.01 -0.99
C THR A 3 -4.23 18.47 -0.14
N GLY A 4 -4.44 17.35 0.55
CA GLY A 4 -3.38 16.64 1.27
C GLY A 4 -2.61 15.69 0.35
N LEU A 5 -1.27 15.72 0.43
CA LEU A 5 -0.38 14.71 -0.16
C LEU A 5 0.24 13.88 0.96
N TYR A 6 -0.06 12.60 0.96
CA TYR A 6 0.44 11.65 1.96
C TYR A 6 1.51 10.78 1.32
N TRP A 7 2.73 10.93 1.83
CA TRP A 7 3.93 10.34 1.27
C TRP A 7 4.90 9.96 2.38
N ASP A 8 5.55 8.82 2.25
CA ASP A 8 6.71 8.46 3.06
C ASP A 8 7.70 7.65 2.22
N GLU A 9 8.95 8.10 2.16
CA GLU A 9 10.00 7.43 1.38
C GLU A 9 10.26 6.00 1.85
N ARG A 10 10.02 5.67 3.11
CA ARG A 10 10.19 4.30 3.65
C ARG A 10 9.36 3.26 2.89
N CYS A 11 8.19 3.62 2.34
CA CYS A 11 7.38 2.76 1.50
C CYS A 11 8.09 2.32 0.21
N PHE A 12 9.06 3.09 -0.26
CA PHE A 12 9.77 2.86 -1.53
C PHE A 12 11.06 2.06 -1.34
N TRP A 13 11.41 1.77 -0.11
CA TRP A 13 12.48 0.83 0.25
C TRP A 13 11.95 -0.59 0.48
N PHE A 14 10.67 -0.82 0.24
CA PHE A 14 10.09 -2.15 0.23
C PHE A 14 10.75 -3.01 -0.84
N SER A 15 11.30 -4.15 -0.43
CA SER A 15 11.94 -5.11 -1.33
C SER A 15 11.00 -6.27 -1.63
N GLY A 16 10.63 -6.42 -2.89
CA GLY A 16 9.85 -7.55 -3.42
C GLY A 16 10.71 -8.68 -3.99
N GLY A 17 12.02 -8.70 -3.72
CA GLY A 17 12.93 -9.71 -4.29
C GLY A 17 13.35 -9.41 -5.73
N ASN A 18 13.94 -10.40 -6.39
CA ASN A 18 14.47 -10.28 -7.75
C ASN A 18 13.60 -11.09 -8.72
N TYR A 19 13.03 -10.41 -9.70
CA TYR A 19 12.07 -10.98 -10.64
C TYR A 19 12.41 -10.64 -12.08
N ALA A 20 12.12 -11.58 -12.98
CA ALA A 20 12.00 -11.34 -14.40
C ALA A 20 10.49 -11.23 -14.72
N PHE A 21 9.96 -10.02 -14.80
CA PHE A 21 8.52 -9.73 -14.79
C PHE A 21 7.83 -10.29 -13.52
N THR A 22 7.06 -11.34 -13.65
CA THR A 22 6.31 -11.99 -12.58
C THR A 22 6.91 -13.33 -12.14
N GLN A 23 8.05 -13.71 -12.70
CA GLN A 23 8.73 -14.96 -12.35
C GLN A 23 9.94 -14.67 -11.46
N PRO A 24 10.09 -15.39 -10.34
CA PRO A 24 11.30 -15.30 -9.52
C PRO A 24 12.55 -15.61 -10.34
N VAL A 25 13.60 -14.83 -10.16
CA VAL A 25 14.89 -15.11 -10.80
C VAL A 25 15.54 -16.31 -10.12
N GLY A 26 16.01 -17.24 -10.93
CA GLY A 26 16.69 -18.47 -10.50
C GLY A 26 16.49 -19.59 -11.49
N GLY A 27 17.31 -20.62 -11.42
CA GLY A 27 17.32 -21.71 -12.39
C GLY A 27 17.51 -21.19 -13.82
N LEU A 28 16.51 -21.38 -14.67
CA LEU A 28 16.50 -20.91 -16.06
C LEU A 28 15.91 -19.49 -16.22
N VAL A 29 15.36 -18.90 -15.16
CA VAL A 29 14.77 -17.56 -15.22
C VAL A 29 15.84 -16.52 -14.91
N GLN A 30 16.10 -15.64 -15.85
CA GLN A 30 17.05 -14.54 -15.74
C GLN A 30 16.36 -13.19 -15.94
N PRO A 31 16.80 -12.11 -15.26
CA PRO A 31 16.23 -10.79 -15.46
C PRO A 31 16.50 -10.30 -16.88
N LEU A 32 15.47 -9.74 -17.53
CA LEU A 32 15.57 -9.22 -18.89
C LEU A 32 16.31 -7.88 -18.94
N ALA A 33 16.20 -7.08 -17.88
CA ALA A 33 16.85 -5.79 -17.73
C ALA A 33 16.91 -5.37 -16.26
N ALA A 34 17.67 -4.33 -15.96
CA ALA A 34 17.59 -3.65 -14.67
C ALA A 34 16.17 -3.12 -14.43
N GLY A 35 15.52 -3.51 -13.35
CA GLY A 35 14.17 -3.08 -13.02
C GLY A 35 13.34 -4.10 -12.26
N GLY A 36 13.64 -5.38 -12.40
CA GLY A 36 13.02 -6.46 -11.62
C GLY A 36 11.50 -6.51 -11.77
N ILE A 37 10.81 -6.47 -10.66
CA ILE A 37 9.34 -6.58 -10.58
C ILE A 37 8.63 -5.39 -11.24
N PRO A 38 7.51 -5.61 -11.98
CA PRO A 38 6.77 -4.53 -12.63
C PRO A 38 6.25 -3.45 -11.67
N GLU A 39 5.91 -3.84 -10.44
CA GLU A 39 5.54 -2.91 -9.36
C GLU A 39 6.83 -2.26 -8.79
N SER A 40 7.40 -1.32 -9.54
CA SER A 40 8.67 -0.66 -9.20
C SER A 40 8.46 0.58 -8.32
N PRO A 41 9.31 0.82 -7.30
CA PRO A 41 9.29 2.06 -6.51
C PRO A 41 9.55 3.30 -7.37
N GLU A 42 10.30 3.16 -8.47
CA GLU A 42 10.71 4.28 -9.32
C GLU A 42 9.53 4.96 -10.01
N THR A 43 8.44 4.25 -10.28
CA THR A 43 7.22 4.86 -10.85
C THR A 43 6.63 5.90 -9.91
N LYS A 44 6.60 5.63 -8.61
CA LYS A 44 6.07 6.54 -7.57
C LYS A 44 7.07 7.65 -7.24
N ARG A 45 8.36 7.33 -7.16
CA ARG A 45 9.43 8.32 -6.98
C ARG A 45 9.44 9.35 -8.11
N ARG A 46 9.26 8.90 -9.36
CA ARG A 46 9.14 9.80 -10.51
C ARG A 46 7.94 10.73 -10.37
N LEU A 47 6.78 10.22 -9.95
CA LEU A 47 5.61 11.05 -9.73
C LEU A 47 5.86 12.08 -8.62
N LYS A 48 6.43 11.64 -7.48
CA LYS A 48 6.79 12.55 -6.39
C LYS A 48 7.78 13.62 -6.85
N ASN A 49 8.82 13.21 -7.59
CA ASN A 49 9.80 14.11 -8.16
C ASN A 49 9.15 15.14 -9.11
N LEU A 50 8.21 14.70 -9.95
CA LEU A 50 7.47 15.60 -10.83
C LEU A 50 6.67 16.65 -10.03
N ILE A 51 5.98 16.23 -8.97
CA ILE A 51 5.25 17.11 -8.06
C ILE A 51 6.18 18.17 -7.45
N ASP A 52 7.40 17.78 -7.07
CA ASP A 52 8.39 18.69 -6.47
C ASP A 52 8.96 19.69 -7.50
N VAL A 53 9.45 19.19 -8.64
CA VAL A 53 10.13 20.05 -9.63
C VAL A 53 9.19 21.00 -10.35
N THR A 54 7.89 20.66 -10.42
CA THR A 54 6.86 21.57 -10.95
C THR A 54 6.40 22.60 -9.92
N GLY A 55 6.84 22.51 -8.66
CA GLY A 55 6.42 23.40 -7.59
C GLY A 55 5.02 23.11 -7.04
N LEU A 56 4.35 22.04 -7.50
CA LEU A 56 3.01 21.68 -7.03
C LEU A 56 2.99 21.42 -5.52
N THR A 57 4.08 20.90 -4.95
CA THR A 57 4.24 20.69 -3.50
C THR A 57 3.90 21.93 -2.68
N GLN A 58 4.18 23.15 -3.20
CA GLN A 58 3.89 24.41 -2.49
C GLN A 58 2.38 24.68 -2.32
N SER A 59 1.54 24.02 -3.14
CA SER A 59 0.08 24.13 -3.10
C SER A 59 -0.59 23.00 -2.34
N LEU A 60 0.18 22.04 -1.82
CA LEU A 60 -0.29 20.83 -1.14
C LEU A 60 0.05 20.88 0.36
N ALA A 61 -0.80 20.30 1.18
CA ALA A 61 -0.46 19.97 2.57
C ALA A 61 0.23 18.60 2.58
N CYS A 62 1.56 18.60 2.73
CA CYS A 62 2.35 17.36 2.70
C CYS A 62 2.42 16.74 4.09
N HIS A 63 2.11 15.45 4.17
CA HIS A 63 2.06 14.67 5.40
C HIS A 63 2.71 13.31 5.21
N SER A 64 3.26 12.76 6.29
CA SER A 64 3.53 11.33 6.44
C SER A 64 2.47 10.70 7.37
N ALA A 65 2.66 9.45 7.74
CA ALA A 65 1.83 8.73 8.69
C ALA A 65 2.66 7.76 9.52
N GLU A 66 2.05 7.27 10.59
CA GLU A 66 2.51 6.06 11.28
C GLU A 66 1.96 4.81 10.57
N GLU A 67 2.51 3.66 10.89
CA GLU A 67 1.99 2.37 10.46
C GLU A 67 0.51 2.23 10.86
N ALA A 68 -0.32 1.61 10.03
CA ALA A 68 -1.68 1.29 10.39
C ALA A 68 -1.68 0.43 11.68
N SER A 69 -2.52 0.79 12.65
CA SER A 69 -2.60 0.04 13.89
C SER A 69 -3.14 -1.38 13.65
N THR A 70 -2.73 -2.32 14.50
CA THR A 70 -3.24 -3.69 14.49
C THR A 70 -4.78 -3.70 14.55
N GLU A 71 -5.39 -2.82 15.35
CA GLU A 71 -6.84 -2.68 15.41
C GLU A 71 -7.46 -2.32 14.06
N ALA A 72 -6.85 -1.39 13.32
CA ALA A 72 -7.33 -1.01 11.99
C ALA A 72 -7.19 -2.17 11.00
N LEU A 73 -6.06 -2.87 11.02
CA LEU A 73 -5.80 -4.02 10.15
C LEU A 73 -6.76 -5.18 10.42
N LEU A 74 -7.08 -5.46 11.68
CA LEU A 74 -8.01 -6.52 12.10
C LEU A 74 -9.46 -6.31 11.65
N ARG A 75 -9.82 -5.11 11.18
CA ARG A 75 -11.14 -4.87 10.59
C ARG A 75 -11.33 -5.54 9.23
N VAL A 76 -10.24 -5.93 8.59
CA VAL A 76 -10.22 -6.56 7.26
C VAL A 76 -9.48 -7.89 7.29
N HIS A 77 -8.32 -7.93 7.92
CA HIS A 77 -7.43 -9.08 7.93
C HIS A 77 -7.55 -9.90 9.21
N PRO A 78 -7.65 -11.24 9.15
CA PRO A 78 -7.66 -12.07 10.35
C PRO A 78 -6.28 -12.05 11.04
N GLN A 79 -6.29 -12.20 12.36
CA GLN A 79 -5.07 -12.22 13.19
C GLN A 79 -4.05 -13.27 12.72
N SER A 80 -4.53 -14.43 12.26
CA SER A 80 -3.65 -15.50 11.78
C SER A 80 -2.80 -15.06 10.59
N TYR A 81 -3.40 -14.34 9.63
CA TYR A 81 -2.69 -13.78 8.48
C TYR A 81 -1.67 -12.72 8.90
N LEU A 82 -2.09 -11.76 9.73
CA LEU A 82 -1.21 -10.70 10.20
C LEU A 82 -0.01 -11.25 10.96
N SER A 83 -0.24 -12.24 11.84
CA SER A 83 0.84 -12.88 12.61
C SER A 83 1.81 -13.66 11.72
N ALA A 84 1.31 -14.40 10.73
CA ALA A 84 2.16 -15.12 9.79
C ALA A 84 3.01 -14.16 8.93
N PHE A 85 2.42 -13.06 8.48
CA PHE A 85 3.11 -12.03 7.70
C PHE A 85 4.18 -11.32 8.54
N GLU A 86 3.84 -10.92 9.76
CA GLU A 86 4.78 -10.26 10.67
C GLU A 86 5.97 -11.17 11.00
N GLU A 87 5.72 -12.45 11.32
CA GLU A 87 6.77 -13.40 11.66
C GLU A 87 7.71 -13.66 10.48
N ALA A 88 7.18 -13.89 9.28
CA ALA A 88 8.00 -14.03 8.08
C ALA A 88 8.82 -12.76 7.78
N SER A 89 8.24 -11.59 8.03
CA SER A 89 8.88 -10.29 7.84
C SER A 89 10.02 -10.00 8.82
N LYS A 90 10.01 -10.58 10.03
CA LYS A 90 11.12 -10.50 11.00
C LYS A 90 12.33 -11.30 10.52
N GLY A 91 12.11 -12.32 9.73
CA GLY A 91 13.17 -13.14 9.11
C GLY A 91 13.66 -12.55 7.78
N SER A 92 13.89 -13.41 6.82
CA SER A 92 14.35 -13.04 5.47
C SER A 92 13.24 -12.56 4.54
N GLY A 93 12.00 -12.53 5.01
CA GLY A 93 10.81 -12.33 4.17
C GLY A 93 10.26 -13.63 3.62
N GLY A 94 9.50 -13.57 2.55
CA GLY A 94 8.87 -14.72 1.92
C GLY A 94 7.84 -14.34 0.89
N GLU A 95 6.94 -15.29 0.61
CA GLU A 95 5.77 -15.11 -0.23
C GLU A 95 4.61 -15.91 0.39
N LEU A 96 3.58 -15.22 0.86
CA LEU A 96 2.43 -15.83 1.53
C LEU A 96 1.21 -16.03 0.62
N GLY A 97 1.33 -15.65 -0.62
CA GLY A 97 0.25 -15.73 -1.59
C GLY A 97 0.76 -15.84 -3.02
N LEU A 98 0.16 -15.13 -3.95
CA LEU A 98 0.48 -15.22 -5.36
C LEU A 98 1.12 -13.93 -5.89
N ARG A 99 2.40 -13.99 -6.27
CA ARG A 99 3.17 -12.86 -6.84
C ARG A 99 3.27 -11.67 -5.90
N VAL A 100 3.55 -11.93 -4.63
CA VAL A 100 3.68 -10.92 -3.57
C VAL A 100 4.88 -11.18 -2.67
N PRO A 101 6.07 -11.26 -3.24
CA PRO A 101 7.26 -11.43 -2.43
C PRO A 101 7.54 -10.20 -1.58
N PHE A 102 8.09 -10.42 -0.39
CA PHE A 102 8.54 -9.37 0.52
C PHE A 102 9.81 -9.79 1.23
N GLY A 103 10.62 -8.81 1.56
CA GLY A 103 11.86 -9.01 2.33
C GLY A 103 11.67 -8.72 3.81
N HIS A 104 12.79 -8.66 4.53
CA HIS A 104 12.84 -8.20 5.92
C HIS A 104 12.21 -6.80 6.06
N GLY A 105 11.39 -6.62 7.08
CA GLY A 105 10.67 -5.36 7.32
C GLY A 105 9.45 -5.11 6.41
N GLY A 106 9.08 -6.08 5.55
CA GLY A 106 7.99 -5.92 4.61
C GLY A 106 6.63 -5.68 5.27
N TYR A 107 6.40 -6.26 6.46
CA TYR A 107 5.18 -6.01 7.23
C TYR A 107 5.04 -4.54 7.62
N GLN A 108 6.09 -3.95 8.20
CA GLN A 108 6.11 -2.55 8.63
C GLN A 108 5.91 -1.60 7.45
N GLN A 109 6.54 -1.88 6.31
CA GLN A 109 6.39 -1.07 5.11
C GLN A 109 4.99 -1.17 4.50
N ALA A 110 4.38 -2.36 4.49
CA ALA A 110 2.99 -2.55 4.07
C ALA A 110 2.01 -1.87 5.05
N ALA A 111 2.24 -1.99 6.35
CA ALA A 111 1.45 -1.31 7.37
C ALA A 111 1.57 0.22 7.26
N LEU A 112 2.74 0.76 6.92
CA LEU A 112 2.93 2.19 6.66
C LEU A 112 2.17 2.64 5.41
N SER A 113 2.19 1.85 4.32
CA SER A 113 1.40 2.13 3.11
C SER A 113 -0.09 2.23 3.44
N THR A 114 -0.61 1.28 4.23
CA THR A 114 -1.99 1.30 4.73
C THR A 114 -2.23 2.50 5.65
N GLY A 115 -1.28 2.83 6.51
CA GLY A 115 -1.32 3.97 7.42
C GLY A 115 -1.46 5.30 6.70
N LEU A 116 -0.76 5.49 5.59
CA LEU A 116 -0.91 6.69 4.73
C LEU A 116 -2.33 6.82 4.20
N ALA A 117 -2.95 5.72 3.74
CA ALA A 117 -4.34 5.72 3.28
C ALA A 117 -5.32 6.02 4.42
N CYS A 118 -5.15 5.40 5.58
CA CYS A 118 -5.99 5.64 6.77
C CYS A 118 -5.87 7.10 7.25
N ARG A 119 -4.66 7.65 7.29
CA ARG A 119 -4.43 9.05 7.68
C ARG A 119 -5.06 10.01 6.68
N ALA A 120 -4.93 9.77 5.39
CA ALA A 120 -5.55 10.56 4.34
C ALA A 120 -7.07 10.64 4.53
N VAL A 121 -7.73 9.48 4.72
CA VAL A 121 -9.18 9.41 4.98
C VAL A 121 -9.55 10.15 6.27
N SER A 122 -8.82 9.92 7.37
CA SER A 122 -9.07 10.57 8.65
C SER A 122 -8.98 12.10 8.55
N ASP A 123 -8.00 12.62 7.80
CA ASP A 123 -7.81 14.06 7.65
C ASP A 123 -8.91 14.71 6.78
N VAL A 124 -9.41 14.00 5.77
CA VAL A 124 -10.57 14.43 5.00
C VAL A 124 -11.84 14.44 5.86
N MET A 125 -12.09 13.37 6.60
CA MET A 125 -13.29 13.28 7.47
C MET A 125 -13.28 14.33 8.59
N ALA A 126 -12.12 14.65 9.12
CA ALA A 126 -11.97 15.69 10.14
C ALA A 126 -11.96 17.13 9.55
N GLY A 127 -12.09 17.28 8.23
CA GLY A 127 -12.08 18.58 7.56
C GLY A 127 -10.71 19.28 7.60
N ARG A 128 -9.62 18.58 7.90
CA ARG A 128 -8.25 19.14 7.88
C ARG A 128 -7.77 19.42 6.47
N VAL A 129 -8.17 18.59 5.53
CA VAL A 129 -7.96 18.79 4.09
C VAL A 129 -9.27 18.58 3.34
N ARG A 130 -9.41 19.17 2.15
CA ARG A 130 -10.62 19.03 1.34
C ARG A 130 -10.70 17.65 0.66
N ASN A 131 -9.59 17.20 0.17
CA ASN A 131 -9.35 15.90 -0.45
C ASN A 131 -7.91 15.47 -0.20
N ALA A 132 -7.59 14.23 -0.50
CA ALA A 132 -6.29 13.66 -0.20
C ALA A 132 -5.80 12.75 -1.31
N TYR A 133 -4.48 12.69 -1.49
CA TYR A 133 -3.80 11.75 -2.36
C TYR A 133 -2.73 11.02 -1.55
N ALA A 134 -2.90 9.71 -1.36
CA ALA A 134 -1.90 8.85 -0.74
C ALA A 134 -1.05 8.21 -1.84
N LEU A 135 0.19 8.66 -1.96
CA LEU A 135 1.18 8.11 -2.89
C LEU A 135 2.04 7.10 -2.10
N SER A 136 1.64 5.86 -2.11
CA SER A 136 2.22 4.82 -1.26
C SER A 136 2.54 3.54 -2.03
N ARG A 137 3.27 2.63 -1.38
CA ARG A 137 3.68 1.31 -1.86
C ARG A 137 3.96 0.40 -0.64
N PRO A 138 3.63 -0.91 -0.68
CA PRO A 138 2.99 -1.67 -1.78
C PRO A 138 1.51 -1.29 -2.01
N PRO A 139 0.93 -1.68 -3.19
CA PRO A 139 -0.49 -1.49 -3.49
C PRO A 139 -1.38 -2.40 -2.63
N GLY A 140 -2.73 -2.32 -2.78
CA GLY A 140 -3.63 -3.05 -1.90
C GLY A 140 -4.84 -3.71 -2.54
N HIS A 141 -5.22 -3.35 -3.77
CA HIS A 141 -6.52 -3.71 -4.33
C HIS A 141 -6.72 -5.20 -4.66
N HIS A 142 -5.63 -5.97 -4.73
CA HIS A 142 -5.69 -7.42 -4.95
C HIS A 142 -5.65 -8.25 -3.67
N CYS A 143 -5.31 -7.65 -2.51
CA CYS A 143 -5.20 -8.40 -1.26
C CYS A 143 -6.56 -8.80 -0.73
N LEU A 144 -6.82 -10.11 -0.67
CA LEU A 144 -7.98 -10.69 0.03
C LEU A 144 -7.75 -10.60 1.56
N PRO A 145 -8.78 -10.86 2.38
CA PRO A 145 -8.62 -10.77 3.84
C PRO A 145 -7.46 -11.60 4.40
N ASP A 146 -7.23 -12.80 3.88
CA ASP A 146 -6.22 -13.76 4.35
C ASP A 146 -5.26 -14.27 3.26
N PHE A 147 -5.35 -13.70 2.05
CA PHE A 147 -4.53 -14.14 0.92
C PHE A 147 -3.99 -12.93 0.14
N PRO A 148 -2.70 -12.61 0.27
CA PRO A 148 -2.06 -11.57 -0.50
C PRO A 148 -1.91 -11.98 -1.97
N ASN A 149 -2.09 -11.04 -2.88
CA ASN A 149 -2.10 -11.32 -4.31
C ASN A 149 -1.64 -10.09 -5.10
N GLY A 150 -1.06 -10.29 -6.29
CA GLY A 150 -0.80 -9.24 -7.25
C GLY A 150 -0.04 -8.03 -6.67
N PHE A 151 1.08 -8.26 -5.99
CA PHE A 151 1.91 -7.26 -5.31
C PHE A 151 1.26 -6.61 -4.07
N CYS A 152 0.03 -6.99 -3.72
CA CYS A 152 -0.73 -6.41 -2.61
C CYS A 152 -0.63 -7.30 -1.37
N LEU A 153 -0.06 -6.76 -0.30
CA LEU A 153 0.17 -7.46 0.97
C LEU A 153 -0.90 -7.13 2.02
N LEU A 154 -1.46 -5.94 1.98
CA LEU A 154 -2.58 -5.50 2.81
C LEU A 154 -3.60 -4.79 1.93
N ALA A 155 -4.88 -4.90 2.26
CA ALA A 155 -5.98 -4.29 1.52
C ALA A 155 -6.15 -2.80 1.90
N ASN A 156 -5.21 -1.95 1.52
CA ASN A 156 -5.07 -0.56 1.96
C ASN A 156 -6.40 0.22 1.89
N ILE A 157 -7.12 0.15 0.77
CA ILE A 157 -8.39 0.87 0.55
C ILE A 157 -9.50 0.30 1.44
N ALA A 158 -9.59 -1.03 1.56
CA ALA A 158 -10.60 -1.66 2.41
C ALA A 158 -10.36 -1.30 3.89
N VAL A 159 -9.12 -1.36 4.37
CA VAL A 159 -8.76 -0.94 5.74
C VAL A 159 -9.09 0.54 5.97
N ALA A 160 -8.75 1.42 5.04
CA ALA A 160 -9.05 2.85 5.14
C ALA A 160 -10.57 3.11 5.14
N ALA A 161 -11.35 2.41 4.31
CA ALA A 161 -12.80 2.50 4.28
C ALA A 161 -13.43 2.03 5.61
N GLN A 162 -12.95 0.91 6.17
CA GLN A 162 -13.42 0.43 7.48
C GLN A 162 -12.99 1.36 8.63
N ALA A 163 -11.81 1.99 8.54
CA ALA A 163 -11.40 3.01 9.49
C ALA A 163 -12.33 4.25 9.45
N ALA A 164 -12.75 4.68 8.25
CA ALA A 164 -13.73 5.75 8.09
C ALA A 164 -15.08 5.39 8.72
N ARG A 165 -15.57 4.17 8.48
CA ARG A 165 -16.83 3.68 9.07
C ARG A 165 -16.76 3.49 10.59
N ALA A 166 -15.59 3.23 11.14
CA ALA A 166 -15.39 3.22 12.58
C ALA A 166 -15.57 4.62 13.22
N ILE A 167 -15.26 5.69 12.47
CA ILE A 167 -15.50 7.07 12.90
C ILE A 167 -16.96 7.45 12.70
N GLN A 168 -17.56 7.05 11.58
CA GLN A 168 -18.94 7.33 11.21
C GLN A 168 -19.63 6.05 10.69
N PRO A 169 -20.34 5.29 11.55
CA PRO A 169 -20.87 3.96 11.19
C PRO A 169 -21.81 3.94 9.99
N ASP A 170 -22.60 4.97 9.80
CA ASP A 170 -23.57 5.07 8.69
C ASP A 170 -22.95 5.63 7.39
N LEU A 171 -21.63 5.84 7.35
CA LEU A 171 -20.95 6.37 6.19
C LEU A 171 -21.09 5.40 5.01
N LYS A 172 -21.62 5.90 3.89
CA LYS A 172 -21.62 5.20 2.62
C LYS A 172 -20.33 5.51 1.89
N VAL A 173 -19.59 4.46 1.57
CA VAL A 173 -18.32 4.56 0.86
C VAL A 173 -18.47 3.94 -0.51
N ALA A 174 -18.00 4.63 -1.55
CA ALA A 174 -17.85 4.10 -2.89
C ALA A 174 -16.38 4.10 -3.27
N VAL A 175 -15.92 3.04 -3.90
CA VAL A 175 -14.56 2.93 -4.45
C VAL A 175 -14.66 2.87 -5.97
N LEU A 176 -13.94 3.77 -6.64
CA LEU A 176 -13.73 3.71 -8.08
C LEU A 176 -12.27 3.26 -8.29
N ASP A 177 -12.12 2.06 -8.80
CA ASP A 177 -10.84 1.49 -9.17
C ASP A 177 -10.68 1.54 -10.69
N TRP A 178 -9.71 2.30 -11.19
CA TRP A 178 -9.41 2.42 -12.62
C TRP A 178 -8.12 1.72 -13.03
N ASP A 179 -7.56 0.90 -12.13
CA ASP A 179 -6.48 0.00 -12.53
C ASP A 179 -6.96 -0.95 -13.64
N VAL A 180 -6.06 -1.37 -14.52
CA VAL A 180 -6.40 -2.28 -15.61
C VAL A 180 -6.80 -3.68 -15.11
N HIS A 181 -6.34 -4.05 -13.91
CA HIS A 181 -6.68 -5.31 -13.28
C HIS A 181 -7.90 -5.14 -12.37
N HIS A 182 -8.74 -6.18 -12.31
CA HIS A 182 -9.86 -6.21 -11.38
C HIS A 182 -9.39 -6.16 -9.91
N GLY A 183 -9.90 -5.21 -9.14
CA GLY A 183 -9.59 -5.02 -7.71
C GLY A 183 -10.31 -6.04 -6.81
N ASN A 184 -10.05 -7.34 -7.01
CA ASN A 184 -10.73 -8.45 -6.33
C ASN A 184 -10.62 -8.40 -4.81
N GLY A 185 -9.55 -7.86 -4.25
CA GLY A 185 -9.40 -7.68 -2.80
C GLY A 185 -10.25 -6.55 -2.24
N THR A 186 -10.54 -5.53 -3.05
CA THR A 186 -11.44 -4.44 -2.65
C THR A 186 -12.90 -4.87 -2.74
N GLU A 187 -13.25 -5.76 -3.68
CA GLU A 187 -14.60 -6.30 -3.86
C GLU A 187 -15.00 -7.26 -2.72
N ALA A 188 -14.06 -8.08 -2.21
CA ALA A 188 -14.30 -9.10 -1.18
C ALA A 188 -14.64 -8.50 0.18
#